data_04a12c56d24f5413069a5d3b6101a6cc
#
_entry.id   04a12c56d24f5413069a5d3b6101a6cc
#
_cell.length_a   1.000
_cell.length_b   1.000
_cell.length_c   1.000
_cell.angle_alpha   90.00
_cell.angle_beta   90.00
_cell.angle_gamma   90.00
#
_symmetry.space_group_name_H-M   'P 1'
#
loop_
_entity.id
_entity.type
_entity.pdbx_description
1 polymer ?
#
loop_
_entity_poly.entity_id
_entity_poly.type
_entity_poly.pdbx_seq_one_letter_code
_entity_poly.pdbx_strand_id
1 'polypeptide(L)'
;MIEPLLFKMGVTAPVIVHGISFVIAFSAITYLHIVLGELAPKSLAIRKALEVSLLVSRPLRLFYILFKPAIWFLNGNANALVRKVFKIEPAGESELVHSEEELRVILSESQKSDEVSAMGKELVINALDLKHRVVRDIMTPRGDVVYIDVDEPFDAEIGRIIESRHTRFPICREQLDGAVGLVHIKDLLAQVHSGTGNLMDIRREVLHVSEMMPLEKLLRFFLTRHAHLAIVVDEYGGAVGIVTLDNVIEELVGVIQDEFDTADEDVTHINESEFELEGTHALYELEEKLGADFNDADVTTIGGYLTSRLGHLPSNGESIRIEDWVATVTECDDRRVLRVHLKRDPRPKSEHDDGTDNHD
;
A
#
# COMPACT_ATOMS: atom_id res chain seq x y z
N MET A 1 -40.29 -1.59 51.26
CA MET A 1 -40.94 -0.43 50.63
C MET A 1 -41.94 -0.82 49.55
N ILE A 2 -41.70 -1.87 48.74
CA ILE A 2 -42.60 -2.27 47.64
C ILE A 2 -43.82 -3.06 48.13
N GLU A 3 -43.66 -3.91 49.17
CA GLU A 3 -44.73 -4.74 49.75
C GLU A 3 -46.00 -3.97 50.14
N PRO A 4 -45.92 -2.84 50.86
CA PRO A 4 -47.14 -2.09 51.20
C PRO A 4 -47.95 -1.59 50.01
N LEU A 5 -47.25 -1.33 48.90
CA LEU A 5 -47.87 -0.88 47.66
C LEU A 5 -48.59 -2.02 46.94
N LEU A 6 -48.02 -3.23 46.94
CA LEU A 6 -48.61 -4.43 46.37
C LEU A 6 -49.86 -4.89 47.17
N PHE A 7 -49.82 -4.78 48.49
CA PHE A 7 -51.02 -5.03 49.33
C PHE A 7 -52.18 -4.07 49.01
N LYS A 8 -51.87 -2.78 48.75
CA LYS A 8 -52.88 -1.80 48.30
C LYS A 8 -53.47 -2.10 46.93
N MET A 9 -52.71 -2.81 46.07
CA MET A 9 -53.15 -3.23 44.71
C MET A 9 -53.92 -4.57 44.73
N GLY A 10 -54.21 -5.14 45.92
CA GLY A 10 -55.03 -6.36 46.08
C GLY A 10 -54.23 -7.66 45.95
N VAL A 11 -52.92 -7.64 45.91
CA VAL A 11 -52.09 -8.83 45.88
C VAL A 11 -51.84 -9.26 47.31
N THR A 12 -52.60 -10.26 47.79
CA THR A 12 -52.58 -10.70 49.22
C THR A 12 -51.79 -11.99 49.50
N ALA A 13 -51.41 -12.75 48.46
CA ALA A 13 -50.63 -13.99 48.59
C ALA A 13 -49.16 -13.67 48.93
N PRO A 14 -48.63 -14.05 50.13
CA PRO A 14 -47.31 -13.66 50.60
C PRO A 14 -46.19 -14.10 49.65
N VAL A 15 -46.30 -15.29 49.07
CA VAL A 15 -45.29 -15.82 48.11
C VAL A 15 -45.19 -14.98 46.86
N ILE A 16 -46.33 -14.48 46.34
CA ILE A 16 -46.37 -13.65 45.14
C ILE A 16 -45.85 -12.24 45.45
N VAL A 17 -46.19 -11.67 46.59
CA VAL A 17 -45.69 -10.37 47.04
C VAL A 17 -44.19 -10.37 47.22
N HIS A 18 -43.63 -11.39 47.87
CA HIS A 18 -42.18 -11.54 48.00
C HIS A 18 -41.49 -11.79 46.69
N GLY A 19 -42.05 -12.60 45.77
CA GLY A 19 -41.50 -12.84 44.44
C GLY A 19 -41.42 -11.56 43.60
N ILE A 20 -42.52 -10.80 43.53
CA ILE A 20 -42.56 -9.53 42.79
C ILE A 20 -41.59 -8.51 43.39
N SER A 21 -41.61 -8.37 44.73
CA SER A 21 -40.71 -7.46 45.44
C SER A 21 -39.23 -7.79 45.23
N PHE A 22 -38.88 -9.08 45.21
CA PHE A 22 -37.54 -9.54 44.91
C PHE A 22 -37.12 -9.18 43.47
N VAL A 23 -37.95 -9.50 42.48
CA VAL A 23 -37.66 -9.19 41.06
C VAL A 23 -37.46 -7.70 40.84
N ILE A 24 -38.35 -6.85 41.40
CA ILE A 24 -38.25 -5.39 41.27
C ILE A 24 -36.98 -4.88 41.97
N ALA A 25 -36.71 -5.31 43.19
CA ALA A 25 -35.53 -4.90 43.95
C ALA A 25 -34.24 -5.35 43.26
N PHE A 26 -34.20 -6.60 42.81
CA PHE A 26 -33.05 -7.15 42.06
C PHE A 26 -32.83 -6.40 40.76
N SER A 27 -33.88 -6.16 39.98
CA SER A 27 -33.78 -5.39 38.71
C SER A 27 -33.28 -3.97 38.94
N ALA A 28 -33.80 -3.29 39.98
CA ALA A 28 -33.39 -1.93 40.31
C ALA A 28 -31.92 -1.88 40.76
N ILE A 29 -31.49 -2.80 41.59
CA ILE A 29 -30.07 -2.90 42.03
C ILE A 29 -29.17 -3.23 40.85
N THR A 30 -29.57 -4.20 40.03
CA THR A 30 -28.80 -4.58 38.83
C THR A 30 -28.69 -3.40 37.85
N TYR A 31 -29.79 -2.70 37.61
CA TYR A 31 -29.79 -1.50 36.74
C TYR A 31 -28.83 -0.43 37.30
N LEU A 32 -28.93 -0.09 38.58
CA LEU A 32 -28.04 0.89 39.21
C LEU A 32 -26.58 0.44 39.15
N HIS A 33 -26.32 -0.84 39.40
CA HIS A 33 -24.98 -1.40 39.34
C HIS A 33 -24.38 -1.31 37.93
N ILE A 34 -25.13 -1.68 36.92
CA ILE A 34 -24.67 -1.58 35.51
C ILE A 34 -24.47 -0.11 35.10
N VAL A 35 -25.46 0.75 35.37
CA VAL A 35 -25.39 2.16 34.92
C VAL A 35 -24.32 2.94 35.67
N LEU A 36 -24.32 2.90 37.01
CA LEU A 36 -23.39 3.69 37.82
C LEU A 36 -22.05 3.00 38.03
N GLY A 37 -22.01 1.67 38.03
CA GLY A 37 -20.79 0.90 38.25
C GLY A 37 -19.97 0.65 37.01
N GLU A 38 -20.59 0.64 35.81
CA GLU A 38 -19.89 0.30 34.56
C GLU A 38 -20.07 1.38 33.48
N LEU A 39 -21.32 1.65 33.03
CA LEU A 39 -21.54 2.49 31.87
C LEU A 39 -21.16 3.95 32.07
N ALA A 40 -21.55 4.54 33.21
CA ALA A 40 -21.24 5.94 33.47
C ALA A 40 -19.75 6.21 33.70
N PRO A 41 -19.00 5.41 34.48
CA PRO A 41 -17.55 5.56 34.59
C PRO A 41 -16.82 5.36 33.27
N LYS A 42 -17.23 4.38 32.45
CA LYS A 42 -16.66 4.12 31.13
C LYS A 42 -16.86 5.29 30.17
N SER A 43 -18.09 5.81 30.10
CA SER A 43 -18.40 6.97 29.27
C SER A 43 -17.64 8.23 29.70
N LEU A 44 -17.49 8.42 31.02
CA LEU A 44 -16.73 9.55 31.57
C LEU A 44 -15.23 9.42 31.26
N ALA A 45 -14.67 8.23 31.38
CA ALA A 45 -13.27 7.96 31.08
C ALA A 45 -12.95 8.19 29.59
N ILE A 46 -13.87 7.84 28.66
CA ILE A 46 -13.70 8.08 27.23
C ILE A 46 -13.79 9.58 26.91
N ARG A 47 -14.79 10.28 27.45
CA ARG A 47 -15.04 11.69 27.11
C ARG A 47 -14.08 12.67 27.79
N LYS A 48 -13.61 12.35 29.01
CA LYS A 48 -12.74 13.20 29.82
C LYS A 48 -11.50 12.42 30.28
N ALA A 49 -10.83 11.78 29.33
CA ALA A 49 -9.72 10.85 29.59
C ALA A 49 -8.63 11.47 30.48
N LEU A 50 -8.18 12.70 30.21
CA LEU A 50 -7.13 13.37 30.98
C LEU A 50 -7.55 13.66 32.41
N GLU A 51 -8.73 14.26 32.64
CA GLU A 51 -9.22 14.62 33.97
C GLU A 51 -9.42 13.37 34.84
N VAL A 52 -10.03 12.34 34.26
CA VAL A 52 -10.30 11.06 34.95
C VAL A 52 -8.99 10.33 35.25
N SER A 53 -8.06 10.28 34.31
CA SER A 53 -6.73 9.66 34.51
C SER A 53 -5.95 10.32 35.65
N LEU A 54 -5.94 11.66 35.70
CA LEU A 54 -5.29 12.41 36.78
C LEU A 54 -5.95 12.17 38.14
N LEU A 55 -7.29 12.10 38.18
CA LEU A 55 -8.03 11.82 39.41
C LEU A 55 -7.78 10.42 39.93
N VAL A 56 -7.78 9.41 39.07
CA VAL A 56 -7.69 7.98 39.43
C VAL A 56 -6.24 7.52 39.60
N SER A 57 -5.26 8.21 39.02
CA SER A 57 -3.85 7.79 39.00
C SER A 57 -3.26 7.58 40.41
N ARG A 58 -3.57 8.46 41.38
CA ARG A 58 -3.05 8.37 42.75
C ARG A 58 -3.63 7.18 43.50
N PRO A 59 -4.97 7.00 43.60
CA PRO A 59 -5.54 5.84 44.27
C PRO A 59 -5.17 4.52 43.55
N LEU A 60 -5.10 4.51 42.21
CA LEU A 60 -4.70 3.34 41.44
C LEU A 60 -3.24 2.94 41.72
N ARG A 61 -2.33 3.92 41.82
CA ARG A 61 -0.93 3.68 42.19
C ARG A 61 -0.82 3.08 43.60
N LEU A 62 -1.59 3.60 44.55
CA LEU A 62 -1.60 3.05 45.93
C LEU A 62 -2.10 1.62 45.92
N PHE A 63 -3.19 1.36 45.22
CA PHE A 63 -3.75 -0.02 45.05
C PHE A 63 -2.71 -0.93 44.39
N TYR A 64 -2.08 -0.52 43.31
CA TYR A 64 -1.04 -1.31 42.66
C TYR A 64 0.10 -1.68 43.57
N ILE A 65 0.62 -0.73 44.36
CA ILE A 65 1.74 -0.99 45.30
C ILE A 65 1.33 -1.99 46.37
N LEU A 66 0.11 -1.86 46.91
CA LEU A 66 -0.42 -2.78 47.94
C LEU A 66 -0.62 -4.18 47.42
N PHE A 67 -1.17 -4.30 46.19
CA PHE A 67 -1.51 -5.60 45.60
C PHE A 67 -0.43 -6.18 44.69
N LYS A 68 0.66 -5.47 44.43
CA LYS A 68 1.78 -5.89 43.57
C LYS A 68 2.27 -7.33 43.90
N PRO A 69 2.51 -7.73 45.19
CA PRO A 69 2.96 -9.09 45.48
C PRO A 69 1.89 -10.16 45.15
N ALA A 70 0.62 -9.84 45.33
CA ALA A 70 -0.47 -10.76 45.00
C ALA A 70 -0.62 -10.89 43.48
N ILE A 71 -0.54 -9.77 42.72
CA ILE A 71 -0.58 -9.77 41.27
C ILE A 71 0.60 -10.57 40.70
N TRP A 72 1.80 -10.36 41.22
CA TRP A 72 3.00 -11.11 40.80
C TRP A 72 2.83 -12.63 41.03
N PHE A 73 2.30 -13.02 42.15
CA PHE A 73 2.03 -14.41 42.51
C PHE A 73 0.98 -15.04 41.56
N LEU A 74 -0.12 -14.33 41.29
CA LEU A 74 -1.18 -14.79 40.39
C LEU A 74 -0.67 -14.91 38.94
N ASN A 75 0.01 -13.91 38.44
CA ASN A 75 0.59 -13.93 37.08
C ASN A 75 1.66 -15.03 36.93
N GLY A 76 2.48 -15.22 37.96
CA GLY A 76 3.48 -16.29 37.97
C GLY A 76 2.83 -17.67 37.87
N ASN A 77 1.76 -17.93 38.64
CA ASN A 77 1.01 -19.18 38.59
C ASN A 77 0.26 -19.35 37.25
N ALA A 78 -0.38 -18.29 36.72
CA ALA A 78 -1.07 -18.34 35.46
C ALA A 78 -0.08 -18.65 34.31
N ASN A 79 1.06 -17.97 34.26
CA ASN A 79 2.09 -18.21 33.25
C ASN A 79 2.71 -19.63 33.38
N ALA A 80 2.89 -20.12 34.61
CA ALA A 80 3.36 -21.48 34.83
C ALA A 80 2.34 -22.54 34.36
N LEU A 81 1.05 -22.27 34.55
CA LEU A 81 -0.04 -23.13 34.10
C LEU A 81 -0.09 -23.15 32.55
N VAL A 82 -0.07 -21.97 31.91
CA VAL A 82 -0.09 -21.85 30.45
C VAL A 82 1.12 -22.59 29.84
N ARG A 83 2.31 -22.39 30.39
CA ARG A 83 3.52 -23.07 29.92
C ARG A 83 3.47 -24.59 30.12
N LYS A 84 2.98 -25.07 31.26
CA LYS A 84 2.95 -26.52 31.56
C LYS A 84 1.82 -27.26 30.85
N VAL A 85 0.62 -26.68 30.78
CA VAL A 85 -0.58 -27.34 30.25
C VAL A 85 -0.69 -27.13 28.72
N PHE A 86 -0.53 -25.89 28.27
CA PHE A 86 -0.73 -25.55 26.86
C PHE A 86 0.57 -25.53 26.06
N LYS A 87 1.75 -25.59 26.70
CA LYS A 87 3.08 -25.52 26.06
C LYS A 87 3.26 -24.26 25.19
N ILE A 88 2.56 -23.18 25.51
CA ILE A 88 2.63 -21.88 24.85
C ILE A 88 3.52 -20.98 25.71
N GLU A 89 4.48 -20.31 25.11
CA GLU A 89 5.19 -19.23 25.80
C GLU A 89 4.24 -18.05 25.99
N PRO A 90 4.06 -17.54 27.23
CA PRO A 90 3.23 -16.37 27.45
C PRO A 90 3.83 -15.19 26.66
N ALA A 91 3.03 -14.53 25.83
CA ALA A 91 3.44 -13.31 25.17
C ALA A 91 3.90 -12.27 26.21
N GLY A 92 5.14 -11.85 26.15
CA GLY A 92 5.67 -10.78 27.00
C GLY A 92 5.00 -9.47 26.62
N GLU A 93 4.80 -8.56 27.59
CA GLU A 93 4.30 -7.19 27.35
C GLU A 93 5.17 -6.39 26.35
N SER A 94 6.34 -6.91 25.96
CA SER A 94 7.28 -6.30 25.01
C SER A 94 7.10 -6.78 23.56
N GLU A 95 6.19 -7.70 23.27
CA GLU A 95 5.93 -8.24 21.92
C GLU A 95 4.73 -7.59 21.21
N LEU A 96 4.39 -6.34 21.54
CA LEU A 96 3.53 -5.53 20.69
C LEU A 96 4.36 -5.00 19.48
N VAL A 97 4.99 -5.92 18.76
CA VAL A 97 5.42 -5.63 17.40
C VAL A 97 4.14 -5.64 16.56
N HIS A 98 3.59 -4.47 16.33
CA HIS A 98 2.45 -4.33 15.42
C HIS A 98 2.87 -4.84 14.04
N SER A 99 2.05 -5.69 13.46
CA SER A 99 2.25 -6.10 12.07
C SER A 99 2.04 -4.91 11.13
N GLU A 100 2.49 -5.03 9.91
CA GLU A 100 2.30 -3.99 8.89
C GLU A 100 0.80 -3.73 8.66
N GLU A 101 -0.02 -4.78 8.68
CA GLU A 101 -1.48 -4.70 8.56
C GLU A 101 -2.11 -3.94 9.73
N GLU A 102 -1.64 -4.17 10.96
CA GLU A 102 -2.09 -3.42 12.14
C GLU A 102 -1.74 -1.94 12.05
N LEU A 103 -0.54 -1.60 11.52
CA LEU A 103 -0.15 -0.21 11.29
C LEU A 103 -1.06 0.46 10.25
N ARG A 104 -1.45 -0.22 9.17
CA ARG A 104 -2.40 0.27 8.16
C ARG A 104 -3.78 0.55 8.77
N VAL A 105 -4.27 -0.33 9.65
CA VAL A 105 -5.53 -0.15 10.38
C VAL A 105 -5.46 1.07 11.30
N ILE A 106 -4.41 1.19 12.11
CA ILE A 106 -4.20 2.32 13.02
C ILE A 106 -4.17 3.65 12.25
N LEU A 107 -3.45 3.71 11.13
CA LEU A 107 -3.40 4.90 10.27
C LEU A 107 -4.78 5.27 9.71
N SER A 108 -5.57 4.26 9.31
CA SER A 108 -6.92 4.47 8.80
C SER A 108 -7.88 5.01 9.86
N GLU A 109 -7.75 4.56 11.12
CA GLU A 109 -8.52 5.07 12.24
C GLU A 109 -8.10 6.49 12.64
N SER A 110 -6.81 6.77 12.63
CA SER A 110 -6.25 8.10 12.94
C SER A 110 -6.66 9.15 11.91
N GLN A 111 -6.82 8.78 10.64
CA GLN A 111 -7.37 9.67 9.61
C GLN A 111 -8.84 10.03 9.88
N LYS A 112 -9.66 9.05 10.34
CA LYS A 112 -11.07 9.31 10.68
C LYS A 112 -11.24 10.26 11.87
N SER A 113 -10.24 10.33 12.76
CA SER A 113 -10.21 11.26 13.91
C SER A 113 -9.55 12.60 13.59
N ASP A 114 -9.17 12.85 12.33
CA ASP A 114 -8.50 14.09 11.86
C ASP A 114 -7.13 14.33 12.50
N GLU A 115 -6.51 13.30 13.09
CA GLU A 115 -5.18 13.38 13.70
C GLU A 115 -4.04 13.23 12.68
N VAL A 116 -4.31 12.55 11.54
CA VAL A 116 -3.36 12.34 10.43
C VAL A 116 -4.02 12.82 9.14
N SER A 117 -3.29 13.64 8.37
CA SER A 117 -3.76 14.09 7.06
C SER A 117 -3.85 12.92 6.06
N ALA A 118 -4.71 13.04 5.05
CA ALA A 118 -4.82 12.03 3.99
C ALA A 118 -3.47 11.77 3.33
N MET A 119 -2.75 12.82 2.94
CA MET A 119 -1.40 12.75 2.37
C MET A 119 -0.39 12.09 3.33
N GLY A 120 -0.46 12.41 4.63
CA GLY A 120 0.44 11.80 5.62
C GLY A 120 0.23 10.30 5.77
N LYS A 121 -1.03 9.83 5.70
CA LYS A 121 -1.37 8.40 5.69
C LYS A 121 -0.81 7.72 4.45
N GLU A 122 -1.04 8.30 3.27
CA GLU A 122 -0.60 7.77 1.98
C GLU A 122 0.92 7.63 1.94
N LEU A 123 1.68 8.66 2.33
CA LEU A 123 3.14 8.59 2.42
C LEU A 123 3.64 7.45 3.30
N VAL A 124 2.98 7.19 4.45
CA VAL A 124 3.40 6.10 5.33
C VAL A 124 3.07 4.74 4.72
N ILE A 125 1.92 4.59 4.08
CA ILE A 125 1.53 3.36 3.38
C ILE A 125 2.52 3.08 2.25
N ASN A 126 2.77 4.05 1.37
CA ASN A 126 3.72 3.93 0.26
C ASN A 126 5.14 3.58 0.74
N ALA A 127 5.56 4.16 1.88
CA ALA A 127 6.86 3.81 2.48
C ALA A 127 6.94 2.34 2.96
N LEU A 128 5.83 1.78 3.46
CA LEU A 128 5.76 0.35 3.79
C LEU A 128 5.81 -0.53 2.54
N ASP A 129 5.18 -0.09 1.45
CA ASP A 129 5.11 -0.81 0.18
C ASP A 129 6.46 -0.90 -0.54
N LEU A 130 7.37 0.07 -0.35
CA LEU A 130 8.71 0.02 -0.95
C LEU A 130 9.50 -1.27 -0.67
N LYS A 131 9.18 -1.96 0.41
CA LYS A 131 9.81 -3.24 0.77
C LYS A 131 9.36 -4.37 -0.15
N HIS A 132 8.14 -4.30 -0.65
CA HIS A 132 7.50 -5.36 -1.41
C HIS A 132 7.64 -5.17 -2.93
N ARG A 133 7.92 -3.94 -3.38
CA ARG A 133 8.15 -3.60 -4.79
C ARG A 133 9.63 -3.74 -5.18
N VAL A 134 9.86 -4.01 -6.46
CA VAL A 134 11.21 -4.16 -7.02
C VAL A 134 11.47 -3.15 -8.14
N VAL A 135 12.72 -3.00 -8.52
CA VAL A 135 13.16 -2.05 -9.57
C VAL A 135 12.41 -2.25 -10.89
N ARG A 136 12.13 -3.50 -11.26
CA ARG A 136 11.37 -3.84 -12.48
C ARG A 136 10.02 -3.13 -12.56
N ASP A 137 9.37 -2.88 -11.41
CA ASP A 137 8.02 -2.31 -11.35
C ASP A 137 7.99 -0.82 -11.72
N ILE A 138 9.14 -0.10 -11.56
CA ILE A 138 9.23 1.35 -11.72
C ILE A 138 10.28 1.79 -12.75
N MET A 139 11.03 0.86 -13.33
CA MET A 139 12.07 1.21 -14.30
C MET A 139 11.48 1.71 -15.60
N THR A 140 12.21 2.57 -16.29
CA THR A 140 11.98 2.86 -17.70
C THR A 140 12.52 1.70 -18.54
N PRO A 141 11.67 0.97 -19.29
CA PRO A 141 12.11 -0.16 -20.09
C PRO A 141 13.10 0.25 -21.18
N ARG A 142 13.98 -0.67 -21.57
CA ARG A 142 15.05 -0.45 -22.56
C ARG A 142 14.59 0.22 -23.85
N GLY A 143 13.38 -0.11 -24.33
CA GLY A 143 12.82 0.44 -25.57
C GLY A 143 12.49 1.94 -25.51
N ASP A 144 12.26 2.46 -24.29
CA ASP A 144 11.84 3.83 -24.04
C ASP A 144 13.00 4.70 -23.51
N VAL A 145 14.20 4.11 -23.32
CA VAL A 145 15.38 4.84 -22.82
C VAL A 145 15.99 5.71 -23.91
N VAL A 146 16.07 7.00 -23.63
CA VAL A 146 16.86 7.93 -24.46
C VAL A 146 18.31 7.92 -23.98
N TYR A 147 19.21 7.52 -24.85
CA TYR A 147 20.67 7.47 -24.59
C TYR A 147 21.43 8.16 -25.69
N ILE A 148 22.71 8.47 -25.47
CA ILE A 148 23.62 9.09 -26.45
C ILE A 148 24.55 7.99 -26.99
N ASP A 149 24.57 7.79 -28.28
CA ASP A 149 25.53 6.88 -28.92
C ASP A 149 26.84 7.61 -29.18
N VAL A 150 27.97 7.05 -28.67
CA VAL A 150 29.31 7.66 -28.86
C VAL A 150 29.84 7.53 -30.26
N ASP A 151 29.31 6.57 -31.03
CA ASP A 151 29.75 6.29 -32.40
C ASP A 151 28.98 7.13 -33.44
N GLU A 152 27.89 7.81 -33.01
CA GLU A 152 27.13 8.73 -33.83
C GLU A 152 27.64 10.18 -33.76
N PRO A 153 27.48 11.00 -34.84
CA PRO A 153 27.85 12.39 -34.81
C PRO A 153 27.12 13.17 -33.72
N PHE A 154 27.86 13.89 -32.89
CA PHE A 154 27.32 14.67 -31.77
C PHE A 154 26.18 15.62 -32.15
N ASP A 155 26.28 16.29 -33.32
CA ASP A 155 25.26 17.22 -33.80
C ASP A 155 23.93 16.53 -34.13
N ALA A 156 23.95 15.26 -34.51
CA ALA A 156 22.74 14.47 -34.77
C ALA A 156 22.01 14.11 -33.50
N GLU A 157 22.75 13.80 -32.41
CA GLU A 157 22.22 13.41 -31.13
C GLU A 157 21.60 14.58 -30.33
N ILE A 158 22.16 15.80 -30.48
CA ILE A 158 21.72 16.99 -29.71
C ILE A 158 20.24 17.31 -29.91
N GLY A 159 19.72 17.21 -31.12
CA GLY A 159 18.32 17.48 -31.42
C GLY A 159 17.40 16.60 -30.59
N ARG A 160 17.65 15.29 -30.61
CA ARG A 160 16.91 14.26 -29.85
C ARG A 160 17.00 14.45 -28.33
N ILE A 161 18.19 14.82 -27.84
CA ILE A 161 18.43 15.09 -26.42
C ILE A 161 17.62 16.31 -25.95
N ILE A 162 17.59 17.38 -26.70
CA ILE A 162 16.85 18.60 -26.37
C ILE A 162 15.34 18.35 -26.38
N GLU A 163 14.85 17.61 -27.36
CA GLU A 163 13.43 17.25 -27.47
C GLU A 163 12.94 16.35 -26.30
N SER A 164 13.81 15.46 -25.83
CA SER A 164 13.47 14.53 -24.74
C SER A 164 13.27 15.20 -23.38
N ARG A 165 13.79 16.43 -23.18
CA ARG A 165 13.73 17.20 -21.92
C ARG A 165 14.32 16.51 -20.69
N HIS A 166 15.00 15.38 -20.84
CA HIS A 166 15.62 14.69 -19.71
C HIS A 166 16.87 15.42 -19.21
N THR A 167 17.21 15.19 -17.95
CA THR A 167 18.36 15.84 -17.29
C THR A 167 19.65 15.01 -17.40
N ARG A 168 19.54 13.67 -17.46
CA ARG A 168 20.66 12.72 -17.45
C ARG A 168 20.47 11.68 -18.53
N PHE A 169 21.55 11.39 -19.22
CA PHE A 169 21.55 10.45 -20.34
C PHE A 169 22.63 9.40 -20.16
N PRO A 170 22.32 8.11 -20.32
CA PRO A 170 23.33 7.09 -20.52
C PRO A 170 24.14 7.40 -21.81
N ILE A 171 25.45 7.18 -21.76
CA ILE A 171 26.34 7.19 -22.91
C ILE A 171 26.63 5.75 -23.27
N CYS A 172 26.25 5.31 -24.45
CA CYS A 172 26.32 3.93 -24.87
C CYS A 172 27.13 3.77 -26.18
N ARG A 173 27.50 2.55 -26.48
CA ARG A 173 27.93 2.11 -27.81
C ARG A 173 26.87 1.21 -28.37
N GLU A 174 26.32 1.59 -29.51
CA GLU A 174 25.25 0.87 -30.22
C GLU A 174 23.95 0.72 -29.41
N GLN A 175 24.04 0.18 -28.19
CA GLN A 175 22.88 -0.18 -27.37
C GLN A 175 23.15 0.04 -25.88
N LEU A 176 22.09 -0.04 -25.07
CA LEU A 176 22.15 0.18 -23.62
C LEU A 176 23.10 -0.77 -22.90
N ASP A 177 23.28 -2.02 -23.40
CA ASP A 177 24.27 -2.98 -22.90
C ASP A 177 25.71 -2.46 -23.00
N GLY A 178 25.99 -1.62 -23.99
CA GLY A 178 27.28 -0.98 -24.20
C GLY A 178 27.45 0.32 -23.42
N ALA A 179 26.77 0.52 -22.31
CA ALA A 179 26.86 1.74 -21.53
C ALA A 179 28.26 1.97 -20.97
N VAL A 180 28.89 3.08 -21.38
CA VAL A 180 30.25 3.46 -21.00
C VAL A 180 30.28 4.58 -19.96
N GLY A 181 29.16 5.22 -19.70
CA GLY A 181 29.07 6.32 -18.73
C GLY A 181 27.69 6.98 -18.69
N LEU A 182 27.64 8.08 -17.97
CA LEU A 182 26.48 8.92 -17.79
C LEU A 182 26.87 10.38 -18.00
N VAL A 183 26.02 11.18 -18.65
CA VAL A 183 26.22 12.62 -18.79
C VAL A 183 25.03 13.40 -18.24
N HIS A 184 25.31 14.55 -17.66
CA HIS A 184 24.30 15.52 -17.24
C HIS A 184 24.12 16.58 -18.33
N ILE A 185 22.88 16.97 -18.63
CA ILE A 185 22.55 17.94 -19.68
C ILE A 185 23.32 19.27 -19.54
N LYS A 186 23.58 19.74 -18.30
CA LYS A 186 24.37 20.97 -18.07
C LYS A 186 25.82 20.85 -18.51
N ASP A 187 26.45 19.68 -18.31
CA ASP A 187 27.80 19.43 -18.74
C ASP A 187 27.86 19.31 -20.27
N LEU A 188 26.83 18.71 -20.88
CA LEU A 188 26.67 18.63 -22.33
C LEU A 188 26.53 20.01 -22.96
N LEU A 189 25.68 20.88 -22.42
CA LEU A 189 25.51 22.24 -22.92
C LEU A 189 26.78 23.07 -22.81
N ALA A 190 27.61 22.88 -21.78
CA ALA A 190 28.90 23.52 -21.63
C ALA A 190 29.87 23.07 -22.76
N GLN A 191 29.85 21.80 -23.17
CA GLN A 191 30.64 21.27 -24.27
C GLN A 191 30.21 21.84 -25.63
N VAL A 192 28.89 21.92 -25.87
CA VAL A 192 28.33 22.55 -27.07
C VAL A 192 28.81 23.99 -27.19
N HIS A 193 28.74 24.74 -26.09
CA HIS A 193 29.15 26.18 -26.10
C HIS A 193 30.65 26.35 -26.32
N SER A 194 31.49 25.44 -25.81
CA SER A 194 32.97 25.51 -25.98
C SER A 194 33.48 24.98 -27.30
N GLY A 195 32.64 24.30 -28.09
CA GLY A 195 33.01 23.68 -29.39
C GLY A 195 33.96 22.49 -29.24
N THR A 196 34.15 21.93 -28.04
CA THR A 196 35.13 20.88 -27.78
C THR A 196 34.55 19.46 -27.78
N GLY A 197 33.29 19.28 -28.02
CA GLY A 197 32.46 18.09 -28.28
C GLY A 197 32.91 16.67 -27.87
N ASN A 198 33.76 16.49 -26.82
CA ASN A 198 34.20 15.17 -26.38
C ASN A 198 33.39 14.69 -25.18
N LEU A 199 32.42 13.80 -25.43
CA LEU A 199 31.57 13.20 -24.40
C LEU A 199 32.35 12.44 -23.32
N MET A 200 33.52 11.87 -23.71
CA MET A 200 34.31 11.05 -22.79
C MET A 200 34.96 11.88 -21.65
N ASP A 201 35.17 13.18 -21.87
CA ASP A 201 35.80 14.05 -20.88
C ASP A 201 34.81 14.49 -19.78
N ILE A 202 33.49 14.48 -20.08
CA ILE A 202 32.42 14.86 -19.13
C ILE A 202 31.63 13.67 -18.60
N ARG A 203 32.00 12.47 -19.02
CA ARG A 203 31.30 11.26 -18.55
C ARG A 203 31.48 11.04 -17.06
N ARG A 204 30.42 10.61 -16.41
CA ARG A 204 30.41 10.12 -15.04
C ARG A 204 30.31 8.61 -15.03
N GLU A 205 30.67 7.98 -13.91
CA GLU A 205 30.49 6.55 -13.70
C GLU A 205 29.01 6.17 -13.81
N VAL A 206 28.71 5.10 -14.53
CA VAL A 206 27.40 4.49 -14.59
C VAL A 206 27.28 3.39 -13.54
N LEU A 207 26.19 3.39 -12.81
CA LEU A 207 25.90 2.38 -11.79
C LEU A 207 24.91 1.36 -12.34
N HIS A 208 25.05 0.11 -11.91
CA HIS A 208 24.16 -0.99 -12.31
C HIS A 208 23.45 -1.54 -11.08
N VAL A 209 22.16 -1.84 -11.24
CA VAL A 209 21.31 -2.44 -10.21
C VAL A 209 20.52 -3.59 -10.81
N SER A 210 20.22 -4.60 -10.00
CA SER A 210 19.38 -5.71 -10.45
C SER A 210 17.92 -5.28 -10.55
N GLU A 211 17.21 -5.75 -11.56
CA GLU A 211 15.77 -5.53 -11.72
C GLU A 211 14.95 -6.09 -10.54
N MET A 212 15.44 -7.10 -9.85
CA MET A 212 14.82 -7.72 -8.67
C MET A 212 15.23 -7.05 -7.34
N MET A 213 15.94 -5.92 -7.37
CA MET A 213 16.33 -5.21 -6.15
C MET A 213 15.09 -4.54 -5.52
N PRO A 214 14.80 -4.75 -4.22
CA PRO A 214 13.72 -4.03 -3.52
C PRO A 214 13.93 -2.50 -3.54
N LEU A 215 12.85 -1.74 -3.70
CA LEU A 215 12.91 -0.27 -3.81
C LEU A 215 13.49 0.40 -2.57
N GLU A 216 13.25 -0.14 -1.36
CA GLU A 216 13.90 0.34 -0.13
C GLU A 216 15.43 0.30 -0.23
N LYS A 217 15.98 -0.79 -0.80
CA LYS A 217 17.41 -0.94 -1.00
C LYS A 217 17.94 -0.01 -2.10
N LEU A 218 17.15 0.17 -3.16
CA LEU A 218 17.47 1.09 -4.25
C LEU A 218 17.55 2.54 -3.75
N LEU A 219 16.56 2.99 -2.97
CA LEU A 219 16.55 4.32 -2.35
C LEU A 219 17.82 4.54 -1.52
N ARG A 220 18.14 3.59 -0.65
CA ARG A 220 19.35 3.64 0.18
C ARG A 220 20.63 3.65 -0.65
N PHE A 221 20.65 2.89 -1.76
CA PHE A 221 21.75 2.85 -2.71
C PHE A 221 21.99 4.21 -3.36
N PHE A 222 20.94 4.85 -3.89
CA PHE A 222 21.03 6.19 -4.49
C PHE A 222 21.49 7.25 -3.48
N LEU A 223 20.93 7.27 -2.27
CA LEU A 223 21.32 8.21 -1.22
C LEU A 223 22.80 8.04 -0.80
N THR A 224 23.26 6.79 -0.66
CA THR A 224 24.63 6.49 -0.22
C THR A 224 25.65 6.80 -1.32
N ARG A 225 25.30 6.54 -2.57
CA ARG A 225 26.17 6.75 -3.74
C ARG A 225 26.10 8.18 -4.30
N HIS A 226 25.18 9.00 -3.80
CA HIS A 226 24.86 10.32 -4.36
C HIS A 226 24.54 10.26 -5.85
N ALA A 227 23.85 9.18 -6.26
CA ALA A 227 23.47 8.91 -7.62
C ALA A 227 22.00 9.20 -7.86
N HIS A 228 21.63 9.49 -9.10
CA HIS A 228 20.27 9.81 -9.51
C HIS A 228 19.77 8.92 -10.64
N LEU A 229 20.63 8.11 -11.26
CA LEU A 229 20.29 7.19 -12.33
C LEU A 229 21.18 5.97 -12.24
N ALA A 230 20.60 4.80 -12.49
CA ALA A 230 21.31 3.52 -12.63
C ALA A 230 20.75 2.75 -13.83
N ILE A 231 21.61 1.95 -14.47
CA ILE A 231 21.18 0.97 -15.46
C ILE A 231 20.66 -0.26 -14.73
N VAL A 232 19.52 -0.76 -15.17
CA VAL A 232 18.89 -1.95 -14.64
C VAL A 232 19.34 -3.15 -15.46
N VAL A 233 19.80 -4.20 -14.77
CA VAL A 233 20.27 -5.41 -15.40
C VAL A 233 19.49 -6.64 -14.93
N ASP A 234 19.31 -7.60 -15.84
CA ASP A 234 18.74 -8.91 -15.55
C ASP A 234 19.77 -9.84 -14.87
N GLU A 235 19.39 -11.10 -14.64
CA GLU A 235 20.24 -12.14 -14.04
C GLU A 235 21.41 -12.58 -14.93
N TYR A 236 21.36 -12.27 -16.21
CA TYR A 236 22.42 -12.57 -17.19
C TYR A 236 23.38 -11.39 -17.39
N GLY A 237 23.08 -10.23 -16.80
CA GLY A 237 23.85 -9.00 -16.96
C GLY A 237 23.45 -8.17 -18.17
N GLY A 238 22.36 -8.51 -18.86
CA GLY A 238 21.79 -7.73 -19.94
C GLY A 238 21.08 -6.48 -19.42
N ALA A 239 21.24 -5.34 -20.09
CA ALA A 239 20.55 -4.11 -19.70
C ALA A 239 19.08 -4.15 -20.14
N VAL A 240 18.16 -4.16 -19.18
CA VAL A 240 16.69 -4.20 -19.38
C VAL A 240 16.04 -2.83 -19.31
N GLY A 241 16.73 -1.83 -18.74
CA GLY A 241 16.18 -0.47 -18.62
C GLY A 241 17.08 0.46 -17.82
N ILE A 242 16.52 1.55 -17.38
CA ILE A 242 17.11 2.48 -16.41
C ILE A 242 16.14 2.74 -15.26
N VAL A 243 16.67 3.14 -14.12
CA VAL A 243 15.87 3.63 -13.00
C VAL A 243 16.48 4.89 -12.43
N THR A 244 15.64 5.82 -12.02
CA THR A 244 16.05 7.10 -11.43
C THR A 244 15.65 7.19 -9.96
N LEU A 245 16.29 8.11 -9.24
CA LEU A 245 15.88 8.46 -7.87
C LEU A 245 14.46 9.06 -7.88
N ASP A 246 14.14 9.80 -8.95
CA ASP A 246 12.83 10.45 -9.11
C ASP A 246 11.71 9.39 -9.19
N ASN A 247 11.92 8.26 -9.90
CA ASN A 247 10.97 7.15 -9.91
C ASN A 247 10.69 6.59 -8.51
N VAL A 248 11.73 6.46 -7.66
CA VAL A 248 11.54 5.98 -6.28
C VAL A 248 10.83 7.00 -5.39
N ILE A 249 11.09 8.30 -5.61
CA ILE A 249 10.40 9.38 -4.88
C ILE A 249 8.94 9.46 -5.28
N GLU A 250 8.63 9.27 -6.55
CA GLU A 250 7.28 9.22 -7.08
C GLU A 250 6.44 8.10 -6.41
N GLU A 251 7.03 6.94 -6.19
CA GLU A 251 6.40 5.85 -5.44
C GLU A 251 6.10 6.19 -3.97
N LEU A 252 6.87 7.11 -3.38
CA LEU A 252 6.64 7.56 -2.00
C LEU A 252 5.59 8.66 -1.89
N VAL A 253 5.65 9.63 -2.80
CA VAL A 253 4.90 10.89 -2.69
C VAL A 253 3.63 10.88 -3.55
N GLY A 254 3.53 9.96 -4.50
CA GLY A 254 2.56 9.98 -5.61
C GLY A 254 3.07 10.84 -6.77
N VAL A 255 2.28 10.90 -7.82
CA VAL A 255 2.66 11.65 -9.05
C VAL A 255 2.96 13.10 -8.72
N ILE A 256 4.24 13.47 -8.82
CA ILE A 256 4.68 14.87 -8.72
C ILE A 256 4.55 15.45 -10.13
N GLN A 257 3.49 16.21 -10.38
CA GLN A 257 3.36 16.94 -11.65
C GLN A 257 4.51 17.94 -11.78
N ASP A 258 5.34 17.79 -12.81
CA ASP A 258 6.36 18.77 -13.17
C ASP A 258 5.70 19.96 -13.89
N GLU A 259 6.31 21.14 -13.83
CA GLU A 259 5.83 22.38 -14.47
C GLU A 259 5.67 22.24 -15.99
N PHE A 260 6.24 21.20 -16.58
CA PHE A 260 6.24 20.87 -18.01
C PHE A 260 5.38 19.67 -18.37
N ASP A 261 4.82 18.95 -17.38
CA ASP A 261 3.89 17.87 -17.65
C ASP A 261 2.57 18.47 -18.09
N THR A 262 2.31 18.37 -19.38
CA THR A 262 0.93 18.43 -19.85
C THR A 262 0.26 17.24 -19.19
N ALA A 263 -0.85 17.49 -18.48
CA ALA A 263 -1.65 16.44 -17.87
C ALA A 263 -2.10 15.45 -18.96
N ASP A 264 -1.21 14.55 -19.35
CA ASP A 264 -1.56 13.33 -20.04
C ASP A 264 -2.12 12.44 -18.92
N GLU A 265 -3.43 12.38 -18.88
CA GLU A 265 -4.17 11.49 -17.99
C GLU A 265 -3.85 10.06 -18.44
N ASP A 266 -2.84 9.42 -17.81
CA ASP A 266 -2.51 7.98 -18.02
C ASP A 266 -3.72 7.09 -17.79
N VAL A 267 -4.71 7.62 -17.07
CA VAL A 267 -6.01 7.02 -16.81
C VAL A 267 -7.11 8.02 -17.13
N THR A 268 -7.74 7.91 -18.29
CA THR A 268 -8.93 8.69 -18.59
C THR A 268 -10.15 8.03 -17.99
N HIS A 269 -10.70 8.60 -16.92
CA HIS A 269 -11.97 8.18 -16.36
C HIS A 269 -13.12 8.55 -17.31
N ILE A 270 -13.71 7.56 -17.97
CA ILE A 270 -14.90 7.79 -18.81
C ILE A 270 -16.12 7.88 -17.91
N ASN A 271 -16.23 6.98 -16.91
CA ASN A 271 -17.24 6.99 -15.84
C ASN A 271 -16.80 6.04 -14.69
N GLU A 272 -17.63 5.88 -13.63
CA GLU A 272 -17.33 5.01 -12.48
C GLU A 272 -17.11 3.52 -12.83
N SER A 273 -17.48 3.11 -14.03
CA SER A 273 -17.43 1.71 -14.48
C SER A 273 -16.60 1.52 -15.76
N GLU A 274 -16.01 2.57 -16.29
CA GLU A 274 -15.24 2.54 -17.55
C GLU A 274 -14.01 3.44 -17.47
N PHE A 275 -12.85 2.87 -17.84
CA PHE A 275 -11.55 3.54 -17.83
C PHE A 275 -10.84 3.32 -19.16
N GLU A 276 -10.13 4.30 -19.64
CA GLU A 276 -9.15 4.15 -20.71
C GLU A 276 -7.76 4.33 -20.14
N LEU A 277 -6.85 3.37 -20.42
CA LEU A 277 -5.53 3.26 -19.82
C LEU A 277 -4.48 3.13 -20.91
N GLU A 278 -3.26 3.58 -20.62
CA GLU A 278 -2.11 3.19 -21.42
C GLU A 278 -1.74 1.72 -21.20
N GLY A 279 -1.24 1.06 -22.26
CA GLY A 279 -0.77 -0.33 -22.18
C GLY A 279 0.41 -0.54 -21.23
N THR A 280 1.12 0.51 -20.90
CA THR A 280 2.24 0.55 -19.95
C THR A 280 1.81 0.71 -18.50
N HIS A 281 0.51 0.94 -18.24
CA HIS A 281 -0.01 1.11 -16.89
C HIS A 281 0.26 -0.12 -16.01
N ALA A 282 0.75 0.13 -14.79
CA ALA A 282 1.19 -0.93 -13.88
C ALA A 282 0.02 -1.75 -13.32
N LEU A 283 0.15 -3.08 -13.29
CA LEU A 283 -0.90 -3.99 -12.81
C LEU A 283 -1.24 -3.78 -11.35
N TYR A 284 -0.25 -3.52 -10.49
CA TYR A 284 -0.46 -3.33 -9.06
C TYR A 284 -1.38 -2.14 -8.73
N GLU A 285 -1.31 -1.05 -9.53
CA GLU A 285 -2.20 0.10 -9.38
C GLU A 285 -3.64 -0.24 -9.77
N LEU A 286 -3.80 -1.11 -10.77
CA LEU A 286 -5.11 -1.60 -11.19
C LEU A 286 -5.70 -2.56 -10.15
N GLU A 287 -4.90 -3.43 -9.53
CA GLU A 287 -5.33 -4.30 -8.45
C GLU A 287 -5.89 -3.49 -7.27
N GLU A 288 -5.20 -2.43 -6.86
CA GLU A 288 -5.65 -1.57 -5.77
C GLU A 288 -6.93 -0.79 -6.13
N LYS A 289 -7.00 -0.25 -7.35
CA LYS A 289 -8.15 0.57 -7.80
C LYS A 289 -9.39 -0.25 -8.13
N LEU A 290 -9.21 -1.42 -8.78
CA LEU A 290 -10.31 -2.22 -9.32
C LEU A 290 -10.73 -3.35 -8.38
N GLY A 291 -9.87 -3.74 -7.42
CA GLY A 291 -10.06 -4.90 -6.55
C GLY A 291 -10.04 -6.21 -7.32
N ALA A 292 -9.41 -6.25 -8.49
CA ALA A 292 -9.26 -7.43 -9.34
C ALA A 292 -7.86 -8.02 -9.20
N ASP A 293 -7.75 -9.34 -9.19
CA ASP A 293 -6.46 -10.06 -9.10
C ASP A 293 -5.92 -10.31 -10.53
N PHE A 294 -4.78 -9.71 -10.85
CA PHE A 294 -4.06 -9.91 -12.12
C PHE A 294 -2.97 -10.97 -12.02
N ASN A 295 -3.16 -12.01 -11.23
CA ASN A 295 -2.21 -13.06 -10.92
C ASN A 295 -1.40 -13.57 -12.14
N ASP A 296 -0.34 -12.85 -12.50
CA ASP A 296 0.66 -13.23 -13.51
C ASP A 296 2.04 -12.71 -13.05
N ALA A 297 2.88 -13.64 -12.57
CA ALA A 297 4.16 -13.29 -11.95
C ALA A 297 5.22 -12.76 -12.95
N ASP A 298 4.98 -12.90 -14.26
CA ASP A 298 5.98 -12.61 -15.29
C ASP A 298 5.81 -11.25 -15.95
N VAL A 299 4.68 -10.56 -15.71
CA VAL A 299 4.36 -9.27 -16.35
C VAL A 299 3.95 -8.21 -15.32
N THR A 300 4.32 -6.97 -15.57
CA THR A 300 4.10 -5.84 -14.65
C THR A 300 3.11 -4.80 -15.19
N THR A 301 2.72 -4.89 -16.47
CA THR A 301 1.84 -3.91 -17.14
C THR A 301 0.59 -4.56 -17.72
N ILE A 302 -0.49 -3.77 -17.87
CA ILE A 302 -1.75 -4.26 -18.43
C ILE A 302 -1.60 -4.76 -19.88
N GLY A 303 -0.81 -4.09 -20.71
CA GLY A 303 -0.51 -4.53 -22.07
C GLY A 303 0.28 -5.84 -22.10
N GLY A 304 1.23 -6.02 -21.20
CA GLY A 304 1.97 -7.26 -20.99
C GLY A 304 1.03 -8.39 -20.54
N TYR A 305 0.13 -8.12 -19.61
CA TYR A 305 -0.85 -9.08 -19.13
C TYR A 305 -1.79 -9.57 -20.23
N LEU A 306 -2.33 -8.66 -21.04
CA LEU A 306 -3.17 -9.02 -22.17
C LEU A 306 -2.42 -9.88 -23.18
N THR A 307 -1.17 -9.52 -23.48
CA THR A 307 -0.30 -10.28 -24.40
C THR A 307 0.02 -11.68 -23.85
N SER A 308 0.34 -11.79 -22.55
CA SER A 308 0.59 -13.07 -21.88
C SER A 308 -0.64 -13.97 -21.90
N ARG A 309 -1.81 -13.45 -21.56
CA ARG A 309 -3.05 -14.22 -21.50
C ARG A 309 -3.58 -14.65 -22.83
N LEU A 310 -3.38 -13.87 -23.89
CA LEU A 310 -3.77 -14.22 -25.27
C LEU A 310 -2.73 -15.15 -25.94
N GLY A 311 -1.48 -15.13 -25.46
CA GLY A 311 -0.39 -15.91 -26.04
C GLY A 311 0.15 -15.33 -27.36
N HIS A 312 -0.27 -14.13 -27.75
CA HIS A 312 0.18 -13.37 -28.92
C HIS A 312 -0.05 -11.87 -28.67
N LEU A 313 0.59 -11.02 -29.49
CA LEU A 313 0.34 -9.58 -29.45
C LEU A 313 -1.10 -9.31 -29.91
N PRO A 314 -1.95 -8.68 -29.06
CA PRO A 314 -3.34 -8.47 -29.38
C PRO A 314 -3.55 -7.49 -30.53
N SER A 315 -4.62 -7.67 -31.29
CA SER A 315 -5.10 -6.72 -32.29
C SER A 315 -6.14 -5.76 -31.70
N ASN A 316 -6.34 -4.61 -32.36
CA ASN A 316 -7.38 -3.68 -31.95
C ASN A 316 -8.77 -4.35 -31.93
N GLY A 317 -9.49 -4.21 -30.81
CA GLY A 317 -10.79 -4.81 -30.57
C GLY A 317 -10.77 -6.17 -29.89
N GLU A 318 -9.60 -6.80 -29.72
CA GLU A 318 -9.50 -8.02 -28.91
C GLU A 318 -9.72 -7.71 -27.44
N SER A 319 -10.40 -8.62 -26.73
CA SER A 319 -10.77 -8.41 -25.36
C SER A 319 -10.60 -9.66 -24.51
N ILE A 320 -10.24 -9.45 -23.25
CA ILE A 320 -10.15 -10.48 -22.21
C ILE A 320 -11.03 -10.07 -21.03
N ARG A 321 -11.66 -11.07 -20.41
CA ARG A 321 -12.36 -10.89 -19.14
C ARG A 321 -11.42 -11.16 -17.98
N ILE A 322 -11.39 -10.21 -17.05
CA ILE A 322 -10.62 -10.26 -15.80
C ILE A 322 -11.65 -10.08 -14.68
N GLU A 323 -12.07 -11.16 -14.04
CA GLU A 323 -13.13 -11.16 -13.02
C GLU A 323 -14.40 -10.42 -13.48
N ASP A 324 -14.74 -9.30 -12.83
CA ASP A 324 -15.89 -8.45 -13.16
C ASP A 324 -15.59 -7.38 -14.22
N TRP A 325 -14.40 -7.40 -14.83
CA TRP A 325 -13.96 -6.43 -15.81
C TRP A 325 -13.73 -7.07 -17.19
N VAL A 326 -13.96 -6.30 -18.23
CA VAL A 326 -13.59 -6.64 -19.61
C VAL A 326 -12.56 -5.63 -20.08
N ALA A 327 -11.35 -6.11 -20.36
CA ALA A 327 -10.25 -5.33 -20.92
C ALA A 327 -10.28 -5.49 -22.44
N THR A 328 -10.40 -4.41 -23.19
CA THR A 328 -10.41 -4.38 -24.65
C THR A 328 -9.26 -3.53 -25.16
N VAL A 329 -8.45 -4.07 -26.06
CA VAL A 329 -7.37 -3.32 -26.71
C VAL A 329 -7.98 -2.32 -27.70
N THR A 330 -7.77 -1.02 -27.45
CA THR A 330 -8.25 0.06 -28.33
C THR A 330 -7.18 0.48 -29.33
N GLU A 331 -5.90 0.40 -28.95
CA GLU A 331 -4.79 0.76 -29.82
C GLU A 331 -3.58 -0.16 -29.55
N CYS A 332 -2.93 -0.65 -30.62
CA CYS A 332 -1.68 -1.39 -30.55
C CYS A 332 -0.78 -1.05 -31.73
N ASP A 333 0.53 -1.23 -31.56
CA ASP A 333 1.52 -1.20 -32.63
C ASP A 333 2.09 -2.60 -32.93
N ASP A 334 3.11 -2.70 -33.78
CA ASP A 334 3.74 -3.99 -34.15
C ASP A 334 4.52 -4.66 -33.00
N ARG A 335 4.64 -4.02 -31.84
CA ARG A 335 5.48 -4.46 -30.73
C ARG A 335 4.77 -4.53 -29.38
N ARG A 336 3.75 -3.68 -29.15
CA ARG A 336 3.07 -3.57 -27.84
C ARG A 336 1.65 -3.04 -27.95
N VAL A 337 0.89 -3.28 -26.90
CA VAL A 337 -0.40 -2.63 -26.66
C VAL A 337 -0.16 -1.21 -26.22
N LEU A 338 -0.81 -0.23 -26.88
CA LEU A 338 -0.68 1.20 -26.57
C LEU A 338 -1.80 1.67 -25.65
N ARG A 339 -3.07 1.26 -25.92
CA ARG A 339 -4.23 1.65 -25.14
C ARG A 339 -5.19 0.51 -24.89
N VAL A 340 -5.77 0.49 -23.68
CA VAL A 340 -6.72 -0.51 -23.20
C VAL A 340 -7.93 0.18 -22.62
N HIS A 341 -9.11 -0.24 -23.04
CA HIS A 341 -10.38 0.14 -22.44
C HIS A 341 -10.85 -0.93 -21.46
N LEU A 342 -11.01 -0.56 -20.20
CA LEU A 342 -11.55 -1.40 -19.13
C LEU A 342 -13.00 -1.05 -18.87
N LYS A 343 -13.89 -2.03 -18.93
CA LYS A 343 -15.31 -1.88 -18.65
C LYS A 343 -15.77 -2.89 -17.62
N ARG A 344 -16.47 -2.43 -16.59
CA ARG A 344 -17.05 -3.31 -15.58
C ARG A 344 -18.27 -4.01 -16.15
N ASP A 345 -18.24 -5.34 -16.11
CA ASP A 345 -19.32 -6.23 -16.57
C ASP A 345 -19.46 -7.38 -15.56
N PRO A 346 -20.11 -7.14 -14.41
CA PRO A 346 -20.26 -8.16 -13.37
C PRO A 346 -21.12 -9.32 -13.92
N ARG A 347 -20.61 -10.55 -13.74
CA ARG A 347 -21.40 -11.74 -14.11
C ARG A 347 -22.67 -11.76 -13.26
N PRO A 348 -23.85 -12.05 -13.87
CA PRO A 348 -25.02 -12.35 -13.07
C PRO A 348 -24.70 -13.56 -12.18
N LYS A 349 -24.92 -13.43 -10.87
CA LYS A 349 -24.77 -14.55 -9.92
C LYS A 349 -25.62 -15.68 -10.46
N SER A 350 -25.01 -16.81 -10.83
CA SER A 350 -25.73 -18.03 -11.22
C SER A 350 -26.52 -18.51 -10.00
N GLU A 351 -27.84 -18.38 -10.05
CA GLU A 351 -28.76 -19.07 -9.14
C GLU A 351 -28.70 -20.57 -9.45
N HIS A 352 -27.67 -21.27 -8.98
CA HIS A 352 -27.68 -22.74 -8.91
C HIS A 352 -26.47 -23.19 -8.10
N ASP A 353 -26.66 -23.26 -6.80
CA ASP A 353 -26.05 -24.26 -5.93
C ASP A 353 -26.93 -24.47 -4.67
N ASP A 354 -28.21 -24.79 -4.91
CA ASP A 354 -29.03 -25.49 -3.93
C ASP A 354 -28.90 -26.98 -4.22
N GLY A 355 -27.82 -27.56 -3.70
CA GLY A 355 -27.63 -29.00 -3.67
C GLY A 355 -28.67 -29.65 -2.77
N THR A 356 -29.75 -30.13 -3.36
CA THR A 356 -30.60 -31.16 -2.76
C THR A 356 -29.84 -32.48 -2.77
N ASP A 357 -29.15 -32.75 -1.68
CA ASP A 357 -28.80 -34.10 -1.25
C ASP A 357 -30.09 -34.79 -0.77
N ASN A 358 -30.73 -35.54 -1.64
CA ASN A 358 -31.66 -36.58 -1.26
C ASN A 358 -30.92 -37.93 -1.33
N HIS A 359 -30.57 -38.43 -0.17
CA HIS A 359 -30.30 -39.85 0.03
C HIS A 359 -31.63 -40.60 0.24
N ASP A 360 -31.95 -41.51 -0.70
CA ASP A 360 -32.62 -42.77 -0.44
C ASP A 360 -31.56 -43.89 -0.39
#